data_871317fcb41736878ba688834c863109
#
_entry.id   871317fcb41736878ba688834c863109
#
_cell.length_a   1.000
_cell.length_b   1.000
_cell.length_c   1.000
_cell.angle_alpha   90.00
_cell.angle_beta   90.00
_cell.angle_gamma   90.00
#
_symmetry.space_group_name_H-M   'P 1'
#
loop_
_entity.id
_entity.type
_entity.pdbx_description
1 polymer ?
#
loop_
_entity_poly.entity_id
_entity_poly.type
_entity_poly.pdbx_seq_one_letter_code
_entity_poly.pdbx_strand_id
1 'polypeptide(L)'
;KISSAGVPSPLGAVLVGPWTVAMLLRNPEMLCLDTIDDPPFVHDLMRFCTEYAKRVGDAVLGTKIGLSYSDPTASCSLVGPDTYREFIKPYHQDMVDYFKAKKVGTTIHICGTTHQIHEDLVDVGFNAITIDLDQQADPRLKVDQLDKLVTLGNQRNVVAIGNVDVTIFERATKAEIEAEVRRCIDTVGTRSRFVLSTSCELPPRANPDCVTWFMEAAREYGRWDRILAS
;
A
#
# COMPACT_ATOMS: atom_id res chain seq x y z
N LYS A 1 12.38 17.83 -15.50
CA LYS A 1 13.23 16.95 -16.35
C LYS A 1 12.62 15.57 -16.61
N ILE A 2 11.85 14.99 -15.67
CA ILE A 2 11.20 13.67 -15.87
C ILE A 2 10.07 13.79 -16.90
N SER A 3 9.29 14.85 -16.86
CA SER A 3 8.22 15.15 -17.81
C SER A 3 8.73 15.32 -19.25
N SER A 4 9.97 15.80 -19.44
CA SER A 4 10.59 15.96 -20.76
C SER A 4 11.08 14.63 -21.36
N ALA A 5 11.14 13.55 -20.59
CA ALA A 5 11.53 12.22 -21.05
C ALA A 5 10.33 11.40 -21.59
N GLY A 6 9.15 11.98 -21.69
CA GLY A 6 7.95 11.29 -22.19
C GLY A 6 7.43 10.19 -21.25
N VAL A 7 7.93 10.13 -20.03
CA VAL A 7 7.43 9.21 -19.01
C VAL A 7 6.17 9.83 -18.41
N PRO A 8 4.99 9.23 -18.60
CA PRO A 8 3.80 9.65 -17.88
C PRO A 8 4.08 9.41 -16.39
N SER A 9 4.31 10.47 -15.65
CA SER A 9 4.62 10.36 -14.24
C SER A 9 3.39 10.74 -13.43
N PRO A 10 2.67 9.77 -12.85
CA PRO A 10 1.95 10.03 -11.64
C PRO A 10 2.99 10.08 -10.50
N LEU A 11 3.81 11.15 -10.47
CA LEU A 11 4.64 11.38 -9.29
C LEU A 11 3.71 11.66 -8.13
N GLY A 12 3.62 10.69 -7.23
CA GLY A 12 3.05 10.88 -5.91
C GLY A 12 4.19 11.18 -4.93
N ALA A 13 4.00 12.14 -4.05
CA ALA A 13 4.83 12.22 -2.86
C ALA A 13 4.35 11.15 -1.89
N VAL A 14 5.28 10.35 -1.39
CA VAL A 14 5.01 9.41 -0.30
C VAL A 14 5.19 10.15 1.02
N LEU A 15 4.12 10.26 1.78
CA LEU A 15 4.09 10.89 3.10
C LEU A 15 3.93 9.82 4.16
N VAL A 16 4.46 10.08 5.35
CA VAL A 16 4.30 9.17 6.50
C VAL A 16 2.87 9.27 7.03
N GLY A 17 2.23 8.11 7.23
CA GLY A 17 0.88 8.02 7.77
C GLY A 17 0.80 8.36 9.26
N PRO A 18 -0.41 8.71 9.76
CA PRO A 18 -0.60 9.21 11.13
C PRO A 18 -0.10 8.28 12.22
N TRP A 19 -0.34 6.98 12.10
CA TRP A 19 0.06 6.02 13.12
C TRP A 19 1.58 5.86 13.21
N THR A 20 2.25 5.80 12.05
CA THR A 20 3.72 5.75 12.02
C THR A 20 4.33 7.02 12.59
N VAL A 21 3.75 8.20 12.34
CA VAL A 21 4.18 9.44 13.00
C VAL A 21 4.00 9.35 14.51
N ALA A 22 2.88 8.83 14.99
CA ALA A 22 2.64 8.64 16.42
C ALA A 22 3.66 7.68 17.05
N MET A 23 3.98 6.58 16.40
CA MET A 23 5.01 5.64 16.84
C MET A 23 6.41 6.25 16.88
N LEU A 24 6.74 7.12 15.91
CA LEU A 24 8.02 7.84 15.92
C LEU A 24 8.12 8.86 17.05
N LEU A 25 7.03 9.51 17.41
CA LEU A 25 6.98 10.52 18.49
C LEU A 25 6.97 9.87 19.87
N ARG A 26 6.19 8.81 20.08
CA ARG A 26 5.98 8.20 21.38
C ARG A 26 6.93 7.04 21.68
N ASN A 27 7.58 6.46 20.71
CA ASN A 27 8.22 5.15 20.70
C ASN A 27 7.18 4.01 20.47
N PRO A 28 7.48 3.02 19.61
CA PRO A 28 6.54 1.95 19.26
C PRO A 28 6.05 1.13 20.44
N GLU A 29 6.95 0.72 21.33
CA GLU A 29 6.59 -0.09 22.51
C GLU A 29 5.67 0.69 23.45
N MET A 30 6.01 1.93 23.74
CA MET A 30 5.21 2.77 24.62
C MET A 30 3.84 3.08 24.04
N LEU A 31 3.75 3.36 22.73
CA LEU A 31 2.46 3.62 22.10
C LEU A 31 1.55 2.38 22.13
N CYS A 32 2.12 1.19 21.93
CA CYS A 32 1.35 -0.04 22.05
C CYS A 32 0.84 -0.25 23.48
N LEU A 33 1.63 0.04 24.51
CA LEU A 33 1.19 -0.03 25.91
C LEU A 33 0.11 1.03 26.20
N ASP A 34 0.29 2.26 25.72
CA ASP A 34 -0.67 3.35 25.91
C ASP A 34 -2.05 3.01 25.30
N THR A 35 -2.15 2.15 24.29
CA THR A 35 -3.47 1.70 23.78
C THR A 35 -4.29 0.95 24.84
N ILE A 36 -3.65 0.42 25.87
CA ILE A 36 -4.27 -0.28 27.00
C ILE A 36 -4.34 0.62 28.21
N ASP A 37 -3.24 1.33 28.53
CA ASP A 37 -3.06 2.04 29.79
C ASP A 37 -3.66 3.45 29.74
N ASP A 38 -3.63 4.14 28.59
CA ASP A 38 -4.13 5.51 28.40
C ASP A 38 -4.73 5.72 27.00
N PRO A 39 -5.84 5.05 26.64
CA PRO A 39 -6.51 5.23 25.35
C PRO A 39 -6.82 6.69 25.00
N PRO A 40 -7.26 7.57 25.95
CA PRO A 40 -7.50 8.96 25.66
C PRO A 40 -6.26 9.70 25.13
N PHE A 41 -5.07 9.44 25.69
CA PHE A 41 -3.82 10.01 25.22
C PHE A 41 -3.51 9.55 23.79
N VAL A 42 -3.71 8.27 23.48
CA VAL A 42 -3.49 7.76 22.11
C VAL A 42 -4.41 8.48 21.11
N HIS A 43 -5.68 8.66 21.44
CA HIS A 43 -6.60 9.41 20.59
C HIS A 43 -6.19 10.89 20.43
N ASP A 44 -5.68 11.55 21.48
CA ASP A 44 -5.16 12.91 21.38
C ASP A 44 -3.94 13.00 20.48
N LEU A 45 -2.99 12.08 20.63
CA LEU A 45 -1.81 11.99 19.80
C LEU A 45 -2.19 11.71 18.32
N MET A 46 -3.13 10.82 18.09
CA MET A 46 -3.60 10.51 16.73
C MET A 46 -4.29 11.70 16.07
N ARG A 47 -5.08 12.50 16.80
CA ARG A 47 -5.63 13.76 16.27
C ARG A 47 -4.52 14.70 15.82
N PHE A 48 -3.49 14.88 16.63
CA PHE A 48 -2.33 15.70 16.29
C PHE A 48 -1.61 15.20 15.05
N CYS A 49 -1.31 13.88 14.99
CA CYS A 49 -0.61 13.28 13.85
C CYS A 49 -1.43 13.35 12.56
N THR A 50 -2.75 13.24 12.64
CA THR A 50 -3.64 13.36 11.48
C THR A 50 -3.67 14.79 10.95
N GLU A 51 -3.75 15.79 11.82
CA GLU A 51 -3.65 17.20 11.43
C GLU A 51 -2.28 17.53 10.81
N TYR A 52 -1.19 16.96 11.35
CA TYR A 52 0.12 17.06 10.72
C TYR A 52 0.11 16.46 9.30
N ALA A 53 -0.41 15.24 9.12
CA ALA A 53 -0.48 14.58 7.82
C ALA A 53 -1.30 15.39 6.79
N LYS A 54 -2.43 15.99 7.21
CA LYS A 54 -3.24 16.88 6.38
C LYS A 54 -2.47 18.13 5.93
N ARG A 55 -1.77 18.80 6.85
CA ARG A 55 -0.98 20.00 6.55
C ARG A 55 0.17 19.73 5.60
N VAL A 56 0.89 18.64 5.81
CA VAL A 56 1.97 18.23 4.90
C VAL A 56 1.40 17.87 3.53
N GLY A 57 0.28 17.15 3.49
CA GLY A 57 -0.41 16.84 2.24
C GLY A 57 -0.84 18.09 1.48
N ASP A 58 -1.37 19.10 2.15
CA ASP A 58 -1.73 20.39 1.53
C ASP A 58 -0.51 21.10 0.92
N ALA A 59 0.62 21.09 1.62
CA ALA A 59 1.86 21.68 1.11
C ALA A 59 2.34 20.94 -0.16
N VAL A 60 2.23 19.61 -0.20
CA VAL A 60 2.56 18.81 -1.38
C VAL A 60 1.61 19.09 -2.54
N LEU A 61 0.30 19.21 -2.29
CA LEU A 61 -0.69 19.50 -3.33
C LEU A 61 -0.43 20.84 -4.02
N GLY A 62 0.14 21.82 -3.32
CA GLY A 62 0.60 23.08 -3.89
C GLY A 62 1.64 22.88 -5.01
N THR A 63 2.32 21.74 -5.06
CA THR A 63 3.30 21.41 -6.10
C THR A 63 2.70 20.65 -7.29
N LYS A 64 1.41 20.37 -7.29
CA LYS A 64 0.67 19.56 -8.30
C LYS A 64 1.14 18.10 -8.38
N ILE A 65 1.63 17.55 -7.29
CA ILE A 65 2.02 16.15 -7.14
C ILE A 65 0.89 15.41 -6.39
N GLY A 66 0.61 14.16 -6.77
CA GLY A 66 -0.38 13.31 -6.09
C GLY A 66 0.07 12.91 -4.67
N LEU A 67 -0.88 12.43 -3.86
CA LEU A 67 -0.62 12.01 -2.48
C LEU A 67 -0.65 10.48 -2.37
N SER A 68 0.40 9.95 -1.76
CA SER A 68 0.47 8.57 -1.29
C SER A 68 0.93 8.59 0.17
N TYR A 69 0.28 7.81 1.01
CA TYR A 69 0.67 7.65 2.40
C TYR A 69 1.29 6.29 2.62
N SER A 70 2.36 6.24 3.40
CA SER A 70 2.97 5.01 3.90
C SER A 70 2.81 4.98 5.42
N ASP A 71 2.05 4.01 5.90
CA ASP A 71 1.81 3.80 7.33
C ASP A 71 2.22 2.39 7.76
N PRO A 72 3.52 2.03 7.59
CA PRO A 72 4.01 0.66 7.71
C PRO A 72 3.75 0.05 9.08
N THR A 73 3.70 0.86 10.13
CA THR A 73 3.49 0.37 11.49
C THR A 73 2.01 0.13 11.84
N ALA A 74 1.08 0.51 10.95
CA ALA A 74 -0.34 0.14 11.05
C ALA A 74 -0.62 -1.32 10.65
N SER A 75 0.43 -2.09 10.40
CA SER A 75 0.39 -3.50 10.02
C SER A 75 -0.11 -4.40 11.14
N CYS A 76 -0.90 -5.42 10.79
CA CYS A 76 -1.26 -6.49 11.71
C CYS A 76 -0.08 -7.37 12.15
N SER A 77 1.12 -7.16 11.60
CA SER A 77 2.36 -7.71 12.12
C SER A 77 2.83 -7.04 13.42
N LEU A 78 2.38 -5.81 13.70
CA LEU A 78 2.75 -5.02 14.88
C LEU A 78 1.56 -4.75 15.79
N VAL A 79 0.39 -4.46 15.21
CA VAL A 79 -0.83 -4.15 15.96
C VAL A 79 -1.94 -5.11 15.53
N GLY A 80 -2.78 -5.52 16.46
CA GLY A 80 -3.92 -6.37 16.12
C GLY A 80 -4.99 -5.64 15.30
N PRO A 81 -5.88 -6.37 14.62
CA PRO A 81 -6.95 -5.75 13.83
C PRO A 81 -7.92 -4.90 14.70
N ASP A 82 -8.10 -5.22 15.96
CA ASP A 82 -8.94 -4.44 16.86
C ASP A 82 -8.29 -3.10 17.22
N THR A 83 -6.97 -3.09 17.48
CA THR A 83 -6.20 -1.85 17.65
C THR A 83 -6.26 -0.99 16.39
N TYR A 84 -6.17 -1.59 15.20
CA TYR A 84 -6.35 -0.86 13.96
C TYR A 84 -7.74 -0.19 13.89
N ARG A 85 -8.80 -0.91 14.21
CA ARG A 85 -10.18 -0.41 14.14
C ARG A 85 -10.45 0.72 15.13
N GLU A 86 -9.89 0.61 16.34
CA GLU A 86 -10.11 1.60 17.39
C GLU A 86 -9.23 2.83 17.22
N PHE A 87 -7.92 2.65 17.04
CA PHE A 87 -6.94 3.74 17.13
C PHE A 87 -6.39 4.24 15.78
N ILE A 88 -6.63 3.54 14.67
CA ILE A 88 -6.02 3.90 13.38
C ILE A 88 -7.08 4.21 12.33
N LYS A 89 -8.05 3.32 12.13
CA LYS A 89 -9.09 3.45 11.10
C LYS A 89 -9.84 4.78 11.15
N PRO A 90 -10.27 5.32 12.32
CA PRO A 90 -10.99 6.59 12.38
C PRO A 90 -10.15 7.77 11.85
N TYR A 91 -8.85 7.73 12.07
CA TYR A 91 -7.91 8.77 11.65
C TYR A 91 -7.51 8.65 10.19
N HIS A 92 -7.40 7.44 9.66
CA HIS A 92 -7.32 7.22 8.23
C HIS A 92 -8.57 7.74 7.52
N GLN A 93 -9.75 7.48 8.08
CA GLN A 93 -11.03 7.98 7.55
C GLN A 93 -11.08 9.50 7.51
N ASP A 94 -10.73 10.16 8.64
CA ASP A 94 -10.69 11.62 8.74
C ASP A 94 -9.72 12.24 7.71
N MET A 95 -8.55 11.64 7.52
CA MET A 95 -7.59 12.06 6.51
C MET A 95 -8.14 11.89 5.08
N VAL A 96 -8.72 10.73 4.78
CA VAL A 96 -9.29 10.45 3.45
C VAL A 96 -10.44 11.40 3.15
N ASP A 97 -11.35 11.62 4.09
CA ASP A 97 -12.49 12.52 3.91
C ASP A 97 -12.05 13.96 3.68
N TYR A 98 -11.00 14.40 4.39
CA TYR A 98 -10.41 15.73 4.20
C TYR A 98 -9.90 15.94 2.76
N PHE A 99 -9.16 15.00 2.21
CA PHE A 99 -8.65 15.10 0.84
C PHE A 99 -9.72 14.85 -0.21
N LYS A 100 -10.67 13.97 0.06
CA LYS A 100 -11.82 13.72 -0.81
C LYS A 100 -12.69 14.96 -0.98
N ALA A 101 -12.90 15.74 0.08
CA ALA A 101 -13.60 17.03 0.01
C ALA A 101 -12.88 18.03 -0.93
N LYS A 102 -11.57 17.91 -1.06
CA LYS A 102 -10.74 18.68 -2.00
C LYS A 102 -10.65 18.05 -3.40
N LYS A 103 -11.37 16.95 -3.65
CA LYS A 103 -11.33 16.17 -4.90
C LYS A 103 -9.95 15.57 -5.18
N VAL A 104 -9.22 15.23 -4.14
CA VAL A 104 -7.91 14.60 -4.21
C VAL A 104 -8.03 13.14 -3.80
N GLY A 105 -7.55 12.24 -4.65
CA GLY A 105 -7.42 10.83 -4.32
C GLY A 105 -6.23 10.55 -3.43
N THR A 106 -6.36 9.56 -2.57
CA THR A 106 -5.31 9.12 -1.66
C THR A 106 -4.98 7.65 -1.88
N THR A 107 -3.71 7.33 -1.76
CA THR A 107 -3.20 5.94 -1.76
C THR A 107 -2.59 5.64 -0.40
N ILE A 108 -2.74 4.40 0.06
CA ILE A 108 -2.10 3.92 1.30
C ILE A 108 -1.20 2.73 1.01
N HIS A 109 -0.03 2.72 1.62
CA HIS A 109 0.84 1.56 1.75
C HIS A 109 1.00 1.17 3.21
N ILE A 110 0.78 -0.12 3.50
CA ILE A 110 1.05 -0.73 4.81
C ILE A 110 1.90 -1.97 4.56
N CYS A 111 3.08 -2.02 5.18
CA CYS A 111 3.99 -3.16 5.08
C CYS A 111 3.46 -4.39 5.85
N GLY A 112 3.86 -5.58 5.41
CA GLY A 112 3.60 -6.84 6.13
C GLY A 112 2.13 -7.26 6.10
N THR A 113 1.66 -7.82 7.20
CA THR A 113 0.34 -8.46 7.29
C THR A 113 -0.80 -7.44 7.31
N THR A 114 -1.70 -7.49 6.32
CA THR A 114 -2.87 -6.61 6.25
C THR A 114 -4.18 -7.35 5.92
N HIS A 115 -4.14 -8.66 5.63
CA HIS A 115 -5.31 -9.40 5.17
C HIS A 115 -6.50 -9.36 6.14
N GLN A 116 -6.26 -9.20 7.44
CA GLN A 116 -7.27 -9.12 8.49
C GLN A 116 -8.04 -7.79 8.48
N ILE A 117 -7.47 -6.76 7.86
CA ILE A 117 -8.04 -5.39 7.79
C ILE A 117 -8.33 -4.94 6.35
N HIS A 118 -8.29 -5.83 5.34
CA HIS A 118 -8.55 -5.43 3.95
C HIS A 118 -9.95 -4.81 3.78
N GLU A 119 -10.96 -5.34 4.46
CA GLU A 119 -12.32 -4.77 4.43
C GLU A 119 -12.33 -3.37 5.06
N ASP A 120 -11.67 -3.22 6.19
CA ASP A 120 -11.54 -1.93 6.87
C ASP A 120 -10.82 -0.89 6.00
N LEU A 121 -9.73 -1.28 5.32
CA LEU A 121 -8.98 -0.39 4.41
C LEU A 121 -9.82 0.05 3.21
N VAL A 122 -10.59 -0.86 2.65
CA VAL A 122 -11.50 -0.55 1.53
C VAL A 122 -12.64 0.34 2.00
N ASP A 123 -13.19 0.12 3.19
CA ASP A 123 -14.27 0.93 3.78
C ASP A 123 -13.83 2.35 4.12
N VAL A 124 -12.58 2.57 4.52
CA VAL A 124 -11.97 3.90 4.69
C VAL A 124 -12.07 4.74 3.41
N GLY A 125 -12.05 4.08 2.25
CA GLY A 125 -12.28 4.75 0.97
C GLY A 125 -11.04 5.36 0.34
N PHE A 126 -9.86 4.79 0.59
CA PHE A 126 -8.68 5.06 -0.22
C PHE A 126 -8.94 4.76 -1.70
N ASN A 127 -8.39 5.55 -2.60
CA ASN A 127 -8.51 5.30 -4.03
C ASN A 127 -7.68 4.10 -4.48
N ALA A 128 -6.55 3.88 -3.81
CA ALA A 128 -5.70 2.73 -4.05
C ALA A 128 -5.04 2.25 -2.75
N ILE A 129 -4.82 0.95 -2.69
CA ILE A 129 -4.16 0.27 -1.56
C ILE A 129 -3.00 -0.53 -2.13
N THR A 130 -1.80 -0.24 -1.64
CA THR A 130 -0.59 -1.03 -1.94
C THR A 130 -0.41 -2.07 -0.86
N ILE A 131 -0.30 -3.33 -1.25
CA ILE A 131 -0.15 -4.45 -0.33
C ILE A 131 1.22 -5.07 -0.42
N ASP A 132 1.74 -5.43 0.74
CA ASP A 132 2.94 -6.24 0.88
C ASP A 132 2.59 -7.75 0.83
N LEU A 133 3.62 -8.57 0.88
CA LEU A 133 3.47 -9.99 1.11
C LEU A 133 3.38 -10.26 2.62
N ASP A 134 2.43 -11.08 3.01
CA ASP A 134 2.41 -11.61 4.37
C ASP A 134 3.46 -12.73 4.48
N GLN A 135 4.69 -12.34 4.80
CA GLN A 135 5.80 -13.29 4.93
C GLN A 135 5.70 -14.18 6.19
N GLN A 136 4.87 -13.78 7.15
CA GLN A 136 4.63 -14.54 8.39
C GLN A 136 3.44 -15.49 8.25
N ALA A 137 2.57 -15.26 7.31
CA ALA A 137 1.46 -16.16 7.04
C ALA A 137 1.94 -17.38 6.25
N ASP A 138 1.17 -18.44 6.34
CA ASP A 138 1.32 -19.63 5.51
C ASP A 138 1.57 -19.23 4.04
N PRO A 139 2.64 -19.71 3.38
CA PRO A 139 2.93 -19.41 1.98
C PRO A 139 1.75 -19.60 1.03
N ARG A 140 0.77 -20.42 1.43
CA ARG A 140 -0.50 -20.62 0.72
C ARG A 140 -1.41 -19.40 0.73
N LEU A 141 -1.26 -18.48 1.71
CA LEU A 141 -2.07 -17.27 1.83
C LEU A 141 -1.60 -16.12 0.91
N LYS A 142 -0.42 -16.19 0.34
CA LYS A 142 0.13 -15.14 -0.55
C LYS A 142 -0.81 -14.82 -1.73
N VAL A 143 -1.37 -15.85 -2.34
CA VAL A 143 -2.31 -15.70 -3.48
C VAL A 143 -3.66 -15.16 -2.99
N ASP A 144 -4.12 -15.66 -1.86
CA ASP A 144 -5.44 -15.30 -1.30
C ASP A 144 -5.54 -13.82 -0.92
N GLN A 145 -4.44 -13.20 -0.47
CA GLN A 145 -4.45 -11.79 -0.10
C GLN A 145 -4.66 -10.87 -1.30
N LEU A 146 -3.93 -11.09 -2.39
CA LEU A 146 -4.10 -10.31 -3.61
C LEU A 146 -5.49 -10.55 -4.21
N ASP A 147 -5.93 -11.79 -4.27
CA ASP A 147 -7.26 -12.17 -4.76
C ASP A 147 -8.38 -11.50 -3.95
N LYS A 148 -8.29 -11.59 -2.61
CA LYS A 148 -9.25 -10.96 -1.72
C LYS A 148 -9.30 -9.44 -1.94
N LEU A 149 -8.15 -8.77 -1.96
CA LEU A 149 -8.12 -7.32 -2.11
C LEU A 149 -8.61 -6.86 -3.48
N VAL A 150 -8.23 -7.55 -4.56
CA VAL A 150 -8.72 -7.24 -5.92
C VAL A 150 -10.24 -7.43 -6.00
N THR A 151 -10.77 -8.49 -5.38
CA THR A 151 -12.22 -8.75 -5.34
C THR A 151 -12.95 -7.62 -4.61
N LEU A 152 -12.51 -7.27 -3.40
CA LEU A 152 -13.08 -6.15 -2.63
C LEU A 152 -12.94 -4.82 -3.37
N GLY A 153 -11.77 -4.57 -3.95
CA GLY A 153 -11.49 -3.35 -4.71
C GLY A 153 -12.41 -3.17 -5.91
N ASN A 154 -12.70 -4.24 -6.65
CA ASN A 154 -13.66 -4.18 -7.76
C ASN A 154 -15.08 -3.88 -7.27
N GLN A 155 -15.51 -4.40 -6.13
CA GLN A 155 -16.82 -4.13 -5.53
C GLN A 155 -16.97 -2.70 -5.02
N ARG A 156 -15.91 -2.11 -4.51
CA ARG A 156 -15.91 -0.81 -3.79
C ARG A 156 -15.18 0.31 -4.54
N ASN A 157 -14.77 0.08 -5.78
CA ASN A 157 -14.10 1.07 -6.63
C ASN A 157 -12.70 1.50 -6.11
N VAL A 158 -11.96 0.59 -5.51
CA VAL A 158 -10.60 0.78 -4.99
C VAL A 158 -9.59 0.01 -5.84
N VAL A 159 -8.44 0.60 -6.14
CA VAL A 159 -7.37 -0.04 -6.92
C VAL A 159 -6.45 -0.82 -5.97
N ALA A 160 -6.24 -2.09 -6.24
CA ALA A 160 -5.19 -2.88 -5.60
C ALA A 160 -3.86 -2.68 -6.34
N ILE A 161 -2.78 -2.42 -5.62
CA ILE A 161 -1.43 -2.24 -6.17
C ILE A 161 -0.50 -3.26 -5.52
N GLY A 162 0.24 -4.00 -6.30
CA GLY A 162 1.21 -4.98 -5.79
C GLY A 162 1.22 -6.24 -6.64
N ASN A 163 1.71 -7.37 -6.15
CA ASN A 163 2.52 -7.57 -4.95
C ASN A 163 3.64 -8.58 -5.27
N VAL A 164 4.44 -8.25 -6.29
CA VAL A 164 5.64 -9.03 -6.63
C VAL A 164 6.65 -8.92 -5.50
N ASP A 165 7.17 -10.04 -5.03
CA ASP A 165 8.07 -10.11 -3.88
C ASP A 165 9.34 -9.28 -4.09
N VAL A 166 9.52 -8.22 -3.31
CA VAL A 166 10.72 -7.37 -3.41
C VAL A 166 11.98 -8.09 -2.95
N THR A 167 11.88 -9.11 -2.11
CA THR A 167 13.05 -9.79 -1.54
C THR A 167 13.84 -10.58 -2.59
N ILE A 168 13.19 -10.95 -3.69
CA ILE A 168 13.85 -11.68 -4.77
C ILE A 168 14.71 -10.77 -5.68
N PHE A 169 14.49 -9.44 -5.65
CA PHE A 169 15.16 -8.51 -6.57
C PHE A 169 16.66 -8.39 -6.38
N GLU A 170 17.21 -8.90 -5.28
CA GLU A 170 18.68 -8.91 -5.11
C GLU A 170 19.37 -10.05 -5.87
N ARG A 171 18.71 -11.20 -6.06
CA ARG A 171 19.37 -12.44 -6.50
C ARG A 171 18.58 -13.31 -7.47
N ALA A 172 17.34 -12.95 -7.76
CA ALA A 172 16.50 -13.79 -8.61
C ALA A 172 17.06 -13.94 -10.02
N THR A 173 16.78 -15.05 -10.60
CA THR A 173 16.93 -15.28 -12.05
C THR A 173 15.77 -14.63 -12.82
N LYS A 174 15.96 -14.46 -14.13
CA LYS A 174 14.88 -13.97 -15.01
C LYS A 174 13.60 -14.81 -14.88
N ALA A 175 13.74 -16.14 -14.83
CA ALA A 175 12.60 -17.06 -14.72
C ALA A 175 11.82 -16.89 -13.41
N GLU A 176 12.49 -16.61 -12.29
CA GLU A 176 11.83 -16.36 -11.00
C GLU A 176 11.06 -15.03 -11.00
N ILE A 177 11.63 -13.96 -11.58
CA ILE A 177 10.93 -12.70 -11.77
C ILE A 177 9.69 -12.86 -12.65
N GLU A 178 9.83 -13.56 -13.79
CA GLU A 178 8.72 -13.84 -14.69
C GLU A 178 7.62 -14.66 -14.01
N ALA A 179 7.98 -15.65 -13.19
CA ALA A 179 7.04 -16.48 -12.46
C ALA A 179 6.22 -15.64 -11.45
N GLU A 180 6.85 -14.73 -10.71
CA GLU A 180 6.15 -13.85 -9.75
C GLU A 180 5.22 -12.85 -10.47
N VAL A 181 5.65 -12.28 -11.59
CA VAL A 181 4.81 -11.40 -12.41
C VAL A 181 3.58 -12.15 -12.91
N ARG A 182 3.78 -13.36 -13.44
CA ARG A 182 2.68 -14.22 -13.93
C ARG A 182 1.74 -14.57 -12.78
N ARG A 183 2.26 -14.95 -11.62
CA ARG A 183 1.45 -15.24 -10.44
C ARG A 183 0.48 -14.09 -10.14
N CYS A 184 0.96 -12.85 -10.13
CA CYS A 184 0.11 -11.70 -9.88
C CYS A 184 -0.96 -11.52 -10.97
N ILE A 185 -0.57 -11.60 -12.24
CA ILE A 185 -1.48 -11.42 -13.38
C ILE A 185 -2.53 -12.53 -13.43
N ASP A 186 -2.11 -13.79 -13.26
CA ASP A 186 -3.02 -14.95 -13.29
C ASP A 186 -4.01 -14.90 -12.09
N THR A 187 -3.54 -14.46 -10.91
CA THR A 187 -4.42 -14.27 -9.74
C THR A 187 -5.49 -13.22 -10.01
N VAL A 188 -5.13 -12.10 -10.64
CA VAL A 188 -6.07 -11.03 -10.96
C VAL A 188 -7.00 -11.42 -12.10
N GLY A 189 -6.50 -12.12 -13.10
CA GLY A 189 -7.23 -12.52 -14.30
C GLY A 189 -7.81 -11.32 -15.04
N THR A 190 -9.06 -11.41 -15.44
CA THR A 190 -9.77 -10.34 -16.17
C THR A 190 -10.32 -9.23 -15.30
N ARG A 191 -10.10 -9.28 -13.97
CA ARG A 191 -10.58 -8.23 -13.05
C ARG A 191 -9.82 -6.94 -13.28
N SER A 192 -10.56 -5.84 -13.37
CA SER A 192 -10.00 -4.49 -13.43
C SER A 192 -9.57 -4.01 -12.04
N ARG A 193 -9.13 -2.77 -11.91
CA ARG A 193 -8.74 -2.18 -10.63
C ARG A 193 -7.50 -2.80 -9.99
N PHE A 194 -6.56 -3.17 -10.82
CA PHE A 194 -5.27 -3.66 -10.40
C PHE A 194 -4.14 -2.93 -11.12
N VAL A 195 -3.08 -2.65 -10.38
CA VAL A 195 -1.80 -2.16 -10.91
C VAL A 195 -0.70 -3.12 -10.45
N LEU A 196 -0.05 -3.78 -11.40
CA LEU A 196 1.11 -4.60 -11.09
C LEU A 196 2.25 -3.72 -10.55
N SER A 197 2.73 -4.07 -9.38
CA SER A 197 3.84 -3.40 -8.71
C SER A 197 4.62 -4.39 -7.86
N THR A 198 5.73 -3.95 -7.31
CA THR A 198 6.40 -4.66 -6.22
C THR A 198 5.58 -4.59 -4.94
N SER A 199 5.78 -5.54 -4.03
CA SER A 199 5.07 -5.61 -2.75
C SER A 199 5.43 -4.45 -1.82
N CYS A 200 6.65 -3.95 -1.92
CA CYS A 200 7.17 -2.82 -1.15
C CYS A 200 8.21 -2.06 -1.99
N GLU A 201 8.91 -1.11 -1.38
CA GLU A 201 10.04 -0.41 -2.01
C GLU A 201 11.17 -1.39 -2.34
N LEU A 202 11.80 -1.19 -3.50
CA LEU A 202 12.94 -2.01 -3.90
C LEU A 202 14.10 -1.85 -2.92
N PRO A 203 14.77 -2.95 -2.52
CA PRO A 203 15.92 -2.86 -1.63
C PRO A 203 17.06 -2.08 -2.32
N PRO A 204 17.91 -1.37 -1.54
CA PRO A 204 19.03 -0.62 -2.11
C PRO A 204 20.03 -1.46 -2.91
N ARG A 205 20.03 -2.77 -2.68
CA ARG A 205 20.88 -3.75 -3.39
C ARG A 205 20.14 -4.49 -4.51
N ALA A 206 18.95 -4.02 -4.91
CA ALA A 206 18.24 -4.63 -6.02
C ALA A 206 19.12 -4.69 -7.28
N ASN A 207 19.19 -5.86 -7.89
CA ASN A 207 19.89 -6.02 -9.16
C ASN A 207 19.12 -5.30 -10.27
N PRO A 208 19.72 -4.34 -10.99
CA PRO A 208 19.06 -3.64 -12.10
C PRO A 208 18.48 -4.57 -13.16
N ASP A 209 19.09 -5.74 -13.39
CA ASP A 209 18.58 -6.73 -14.33
C ASP A 209 17.23 -7.27 -13.90
N CYS A 210 17.01 -7.49 -12.59
CA CYS A 210 15.71 -7.92 -12.06
C CYS A 210 14.61 -6.88 -12.34
N VAL A 211 14.92 -5.59 -12.24
CA VAL A 211 13.99 -4.51 -12.59
C VAL A 211 13.67 -4.52 -14.08
N THR A 212 14.68 -4.75 -14.92
CA THR A 212 14.51 -4.87 -16.37
C THR A 212 13.60 -6.06 -16.72
N TRP A 213 13.87 -7.22 -16.15
CA TRP A 213 13.08 -8.44 -16.37
C TRP A 213 11.65 -8.30 -15.85
N PHE A 214 11.45 -7.64 -14.71
CA PHE A 214 10.11 -7.30 -14.20
C PHE A 214 9.33 -6.47 -15.21
N MET A 215 9.93 -5.42 -15.78
CA MET A 215 9.28 -4.57 -16.77
C MET A 215 9.02 -5.29 -18.10
N GLU A 216 9.93 -6.17 -18.53
CA GLU A 216 9.74 -7.02 -19.72
C GLU A 216 8.57 -7.98 -19.50
N ALA A 217 8.55 -8.72 -18.39
CA ALA A 217 7.49 -9.65 -18.05
C ALA A 217 6.12 -8.95 -17.91
N ALA A 218 6.09 -7.77 -17.26
CA ALA A 218 4.87 -6.97 -17.14
C ALA A 218 4.30 -6.57 -18.51
N ARG A 219 5.15 -6.18 -19.46
CA ARG A 219 4.74 -5.85 -20.84
C ARG A 219 4.31 -7.06 -21.63
N GLU A 220 4.92 -8.21 -21.39
CA GLU A 220 4.61 -9.43 -22.10
C GLU A 220 3.31 -10.06 -21.61
N TYR A 221 3.19 -10.28 -20.30
CA TYR A 221 2.06 -11.02 -19.72
C TYR A 221 0.87 -10.11 -19.38
N GLY A 222 1.08 -8.81 -19.12
CA GLY A 222 0.03 -7.84 -18.80
C GLY A 222 -0.79 -7.32 -19.99
N ARG A 223 -0.68 -7.93 -21.17
CA ARG A 223 -1.44 -7.55 -22.36
C ARG A 223 -2.86 -8.11 -22.30
N TRP A 224 -3.86 -7.25 -22.56
CA TRP A 224 -5.27 -7.63 -22.52
C TRP A 224 -5.61 -8.77 -23.51
N ASP A 225 -5.02 -8.78 -24.71
CA ASP A 225 -5.21 -9.85 -25.68
C ASP A 225 -4.74 -11.21 -25.18
N ARG A 226 -3.74 -11.26 -24.32
CA ARG A 226 -3.28 -12.49 -23.65
C ARG A 226 -4.15 -12.86 -22.46
N ILE A 227 -4.50 -11.89 -21.62
CA ILE A 227 -5.33 -12.10 -20.43
C ILE A 227 -6.73 -12.62 -20.81
N LEU A 228 -7.28 -12.14 -21.94
CA LEU A 228 -8.58 -12.60 -22.43
C LEU A 228 -8.53 -13.96 -23.14
N ALA A 229 -7.36 -14.44 -23.52
CA ALA A 229 -7.16 -15.73 -24.21
C ALA A 229 -6.82 -16.88 -23.25
N SER A 230 -6.52 -16.60 -21.96
CA SER A 230 -6.23 -17.57 -20.90
C SER A 230 -7.51 -17.98 -20.16
#